data_d44eb7d71a113aec0b0d882bfc4c0d99
#
_entry.id   d44eb7d71a113aec0b0d882bfc4c0d99
#
_cell.length_a   1.000
_cell.length_b   1.000
_cell.length_c   1.000
_cell.angle_alpha   90.00
_cell.angle_beta   90.00
_cell.angle_gamma   90.00
#
_symmetry.space_group_name_H-M   'P 1'
#
loop_
_entity.id
_entity.type
_entity.pdbx_description
1 polymer ?
#
loop_
_entity_poly.entity_id
_entity_poly.type
_entity_poly.pdbx_seq_one_letter_code
_entity_poly.pdbx_strand_id
1 'polypeptide(L)' 'MTTKYPYSQALAKSLTEKLGGLAYVLPGGDVQCDTPDGTLTVYADGAVRVRECGLTEAWPTLRSAVADWGVEM' A
#
# COMPACT_ATOMS: atom_id res chain seq x y z
N MET A 1 23.48 -4.98 2.09
CA MET A 1 22.53 -6.10 1.95
C MET A 1 21.66 -5.88 0.72
N THR A 2 21.50 -6.89 -0.13
CA THR A 2 20.71 -6.77 -1.34
C THR A 2 19.25 -6.98 -1.03
N THR A 3 18.40 -6.01 -1.40
CA THR A 3 16.97 -6.11 -1.24
C THR A 3 16.38 -6.92 -2.40
N LYS A 4 15.61 -7.97 -2.09
CA LYS A 4 15.00 -8.83 -3.11
C LYS A 4 13.96 -8.08 -3.95
N TYR A 5 13.24 -7.12 -3.33
CA TYR A 5 12.19 -6.35 -3.99
C TYR A 5 12.45 -4.86 -3.78
N PRO A 6 13.42 -4.25 -4.51
CA PRO A 6 13.79 -2.84 -4.26
C PRO A 6 12.66 -1.86 -4.55
N TYR A 7 11.84 -2.13 -5.57
CA TYR A 7 10.69 -1.28 -5.88
C TYR A 7 9.65 -1.33 -4.74
N SER A 8 9.36 -2.53 -4.23
CA SER A 8 8.41 -2.70 -3.14
C SER A 8 8.91 -2.06 -1.85
N GLN A 9 10.22 -2.13 -1.57
CA GLN A 9 10.81 -1.47 -0.40
C GLN A 9 10.67 0.05 -0.51
N ALA A 10 10.95 0.62 -1.68
CA ALA A 10 10.81 2.05 -1.90
C ALA A 10 9.35 2.49 -1.75
N LEU A 11 8.41 1.70 -2.27
CA LEU A 11 6.99 1.97 -2.15
C LEU A 11 6.53 1.90 -0.69
N ALA A 12 6.97 0.88 0.06
CA ALA A 12 6.62 0.74 1.48
C ALA A 12 7.09 1.97 2.28
N LYS A 13 8.30 2.44 2.02
CA LYS A 13 8.83 3.63 2.68
C LYS A 13 7.99 4.86 2.36
N SER A 14 7.64 5.04 1.09
CA SER A 14 6.82 6.15 0.64
C SER A 14 5.43 6.13 1.28
N LEU A 15 4.79 4.96 1.34
CA LEU A 15 3.47 4.82 1.96
C LEU A 15 3.52 5.10 3.47
N THR A 16 4.56 4.65 4.16
CA THR A 16 4.74 4.93 5.58
C THR A 16 4.81 6.44 5.82
N GLU A 17 5.57 7.16 4.99
CA GLU A 17 5.71 8.61 5.11
C GLU A 17 4.42 9.35 4.78
N LYS A 18 3.72 8.93 3.74
CA LYS A 18 2.55 9.67 3.24
C LYS A 18 1.27 9.35 3.99
N LEU A 19 1.08 8.11 4.39
CA LEU A 19 -0.15 7.67 5.05
C LEU A 19 -0.06 7.69 6.57
N GLY A 20 1.14 7.82 7.11
CA GLY A 20 1.36 7.84 8.55
C GLY A 20 1.12 6.50 9.25
N GLY A 21 0.99 5.42 8.47
CA GLY A 21 0.82 4.07 8.99
C GLY A 21 2.11 3.29 8.97
N LEU A 22 2.01 1.99 9.07
CA LEU A 22 3.15 1.08 8.98
C LEU A 22 3.05 0.27 7.69
N ALA A 23 3.97 0.50 6.77
CA ALA A 23 4.02 -0.25 5.52
C ALA A 23 5.20 -1.22 5.54
N TYR A 24 4.99 -2.40 4.94
CA TYR A 24 6.01 -3.44 4.89
C TYR A 24 5.83 -4.29 3.63
N VAL A 25 6.91 -4.97 3.24
CA VAL A 25 6.91 -5.85 2.07
C VAL A 25 6.61 -7.27 2.51
N LEU A 26 5.61 -7.88 1.86
CA LEU A 26 5.25 -9.28 2.11
C LEU A 26 6.10 -10.22 1.27
N PRO A 27 6.20 -11.51 1.64
CA PRO A 27 6.82 -12.50 0.77
C PRO A 27 6.15 -12.47 -0.61
N GLY A 28 6.94 -12.44 -1.67
CA GLY A 28 6.42 -12.33 -3.03
C GLY A 28 6.42 -10.92 -3.61
N GLY A 29 6.72 -9.90 -2.80
CA GLY A 29 6.87 -8.52 -3.27
C GLY A 29 5.64 -7.64 -3.14
N ASP A 30 4.54 -8.14 -2.56
CA ASP A 30 3.38 -7.30 -2.26
C ASP A 30 3.72 -6.33 -1.13
N VAL A 31 3.08 -5.17 -1.12
CA VAL A 31 3.27 -4.16 -0.07
C VAL A 31 1.95 -3.97 0.67
N GLN A 32 2.00 -4.03 1.99
CA GLN A 32 0.84 -3.79 2.82
C GLN A 32 1.11 -2.60 3.74
N CYS A 33 0.12 -1.71 3.85
CA CYS A 33 0.21 -0.55 4.74
C CYS A 33 -1.00 -0.55 5.67
N ASP A 34 -0.74 -0.64 6.97
CA ASP A 34 -1.78 -0.59 7.99
C ASP A 34 -1.90 0.86 8.47
N THR A 35 -3.10 1.44 8.31
CA THR A 35 -3.38 2.81 8.72
C THR A 35 -4.58 2.83 9.67
N PRO A 36 -4.80 3.92 10.43
CA PRO A 36 -6.01 4.06 11.23
C PRO A 36 -7.30 4.02 10.41
N ASP A 37 -7.24 4.39 9.13
CA ASP A 37 -8.40 4.40 8.24
C ASP A 37 -8.69 3.06 7.59
N GLY A 38 -7.71 2.16 7.53
CA GLY A 38 -7.87 0.84 6.93
C GLY A 38 -6.53 0.25 6.49
N THR A 39 -6.59 -0.87 5.79
CA THR A 39 -5.41 -1.57 5.29
C THR A 39 -5.36 -1.45 3.76
N LEU A 40 -4.24 -0.92 3.26
CA LEU A 40 -3.98 -0.82 1.83
C LEU A 40 -3.00 -1.90 1.43
N THR A 41 -3.30 -2.64 0.36
CA THR A 41 -2.39 -3.64 -0.19
C THR A 41 -2.13 -3.35 -1.66
N VAL A 42 -0.86 -3.26 -2.03
CA VAL A 42 -0.43 -3.15 -3.42
C VAL A 42 0.25 -4.46 -3.78
N TYR A 43 -0.37 -5.21 -4.68
CA TYR A 43 0.16 -6.50 -5.10
C TYR A 43 1.31 -6.35 -6.09
N ALA A 44 2.16 -7.36 -6.16
CA ALA A 44 3.33 -7.34 -7.04
C ALA A 44 2.95 -7.17 -8.52
N ASP A 45 1.74 -7.57 -8.91
CA ASP A 45 1.24 -7.42 -10.28
C ASP A 45 0.63 -6.03 -10.56
N GLY A 46 0.61 -5.15 -9.55
CA GLY A 46 0.06 -3.80 -9.68
C GLY A 46 -1.38 -3.64 -9.20
N ALA A 47 -2.05 -4.71 -8.82
CA ALA A 47 -3.40 -4.62 -8.29
C ALA A 47 -3.38 -3.90 -6.93
N VAL A 48 -4.43 -3.13 -6.64
CA VAL A 48 -4.54 -2.37 -5.39
C VAL A 48 -5.87 -2.71 -4.73
N ARG A 49 -5.83 -2.99 -3.43
CA ARG A 49 -7.02 -3.25 -2.64
C ARG A 49 -6.97 -2.48 -1.33
N VAL A 50 -8.13 -2.00 -0.90
CA VAL A 50 -8.28 -1.30 0.37
C VAL A 50 -9.34 -2.02 1.19
N ARG A 51 -9.01 -2.31 2.44
CA ARG A 51 -9.93 -2.93 3.38
C ARG A 51 -10.26 -1.94 4.49
N GLU A 52 -11.55 -1.59 4.60
CA GLU A 52 -12.08 -0.70 5.63
C GLU A 52 -13.32 -1.31 6.25
N CYS A 53 -13.41 -1.32 7.57
CA CYS A 53 -14.59 -1.79 8.30
C CYS A 53 -15.06 -3.19 7.85
N GLY A 54 -14.12 -4.07 7.52
CA GLY A 54 -14.42 -5.42 7.07
C GLY A 54 -14.80 -5.55 5.59
N LEU A 55 -14.86 -4.44 4.86
CA LEU A 55 -15.14 -4.43 3.42
C LEU A 55 -13.84 -4.24 2.63
N THR A 56 -13.70 -4.99 1.56
CA THR A 56 -12.53 -4.89 0.68
C THR A 56 -12.97 -4.36 -0.69
N GLU A 57 -12.31 -3.29 -1.13
CA GLU A 57 -12.53 -2.69 -2.44
C GLU A 57 -11.29 -2.82 -3.31
N ALA A 58 -11.49 -3.13 -4.59
CA ALA A 58 -10.42 -3.10 -5.57
C ALA A 58 -10.38 -1.70 -6.19
N TRP A 59 -9.16 -1.16 -6.36
CA TRP A 59 -8.94 0.14 -6.96
C TRP A 59 -8.08 -0.01 -8.22
N PRO A 60 -8.32 0.81 -9.25
CA PRO A 60 -7.55 0.70 -10.50
C PRO A 60 -6.08 1.12 -10.35
N THR A 61 -5.80 2.08 -9.46
CA THR A 61 -4.42 2.56 -9.23
C THR A 61 -4.22 2.88 -7.75
N LEU A 62 -2.95 2.89 -7.33
CA LEU A 62 -2.60 3.32 -5.99
C LEU A 62 -3.00 4.78 -5.75
N ARG A 63 -2.80 5.64 -6.74
CA ARG A 63 -3.16 7.06 -6.64
C ARG A 63 -4.65 7.23 -6.35
N SER A 64 -5.52 6.48 -7.06
CA SER A 64 -6.97 6.57 -6.85
C SER A 64 -7.37 6.05 -5.47
N ALA A 65 -6.73 5.00 -5.00
CA ALA A 65 -7.02 4.41 -3.69
C ALA A 65 -6.70 5.39 -2.55
N VAL A 66 -5.50 5.99 -2.57
CA VAL A 66 -5.08 6.92 -1.51
C VAL A 66 -5.79 8.27 -1.61
N ALA A 67 -6.23 8.65 -2.79
CA ALA A 67 -7.01 9.88 -2.97
C ALA A 67 -8.33 9.83 -2.20
N ASP A 68 -8.91 8.65 -2.05
CA ASP A 68 -10.12 8.46 -1.24
C ASP A 68 -9.89 8.84 0.23
N TRP A 69 -8.64 8.76 0.69
CA TRP A 69 -8.24 9.18 2.04
C TRP A 69 -7.69 10.61 2.08
N GLY A 70 -7.79 11.35 0.96
CA GLY A 70 -7.29 12.72 0.87
C GLY A 70 -5.78 12.84 0.71
N VAL A 71 -5.12 11.76 0.28
CA VAL A 71 -3.66 11.74 0.12
C VAL A 71 -3.30 11.89 -1.36
N GLU A 72 -2.37 12.78 -1.65
CA GLU A 72 -1.83 12.97 -2.99
C GLU A 72 -0.52 12.18 -3.15
N MET A 73 -0.41 11.47 -4.24
CA MET A 73 0.83 10.75 -4.57
C MET A 73 1.31 11.07 -5.98
#